data_7165a8638cb8e09b9cc1981dd465a7c2
#
_entry.id   7165a8638cb8e09b9cc1981dd465a7c2
#
_cell.length_a   1.000
_cell.length_b   1.000
_cell.length_c   1.000
_cell.angle_alpha   90.00
_cell.angle_beta   90.00
_cell.angle_gamma   90.00
#
_symmetry.space_group_name_H-M   'P 1'
#
loop_
_entity.id
_entity.type
_entity.pdbx_description
1 polymer ?
#
loop_
_entity_poly.entity_id
_entity_poly.type
_entity_poly.pdbx_seq_one_letter_code
_entity_poly.pdbx_strand_id
1 'polypeptide(L)'
;MRYAVCANGAIVAEVAGGRTLREVSIEKDLVLDLYRRVRDLPITFDIFADSTVYTERARFSLIDELDLSDATKDFVRSVRTVYDGSFEDQLARVGNVCRLNVFYRRPEDRDAVCVLIDDVPTLRHTSSLPCNIEVTDSSAHKGAGLRWLCDYLGVSPADCIAFGDGDNDRTMLEAAGDGVAMANACAATLEVADHVTASCDESGVGLYLAPIFSAIASAR
;
A
#
# COMPACT_ATOMS: atom_id res chain seq x y z
N MET A 1 -6.11 18.57 0.25
CA MET A 1 -6.54 17.17 0.52
C MET A 1 -7.13 17.13 1.91
N ARG A 2 -8.31 16.53 2.08
CA ARG A 2 -9.00 16.46 3.38
C ARG A 2 -8.89 15.07 4.03
N TYR A 3 -8.91 14.04 3.23
CA TYR A 3 -8.83 12.64 3.67
C TYR A 3 -7.65 11.93 3.02
N ALA A 4 -7.13 10.90 3.68
CA ALA A 4 -6.11 10.01 3.16
C ALA A 4 -6.55 8.55 3.32
N VAL A 5 -6.32 7.75 2.29
CA VAL A 5 -6.42 6.28 2.33
C VAL A 5 -5.00 5.76 2.32
N CYS A 6 -4.58 5.13 3.41
CA CYS A 6 -3.20 4.72 3.66
C CYS A 6 -3.10 3.20 3.83
N ALA A 7 -1.87 2.69 3.86
CA ALA A 7 -1.56 1.28 4.08
C ALA A 7 -2.42 0.35 3.18
N ASN A 8 -2.46 0.63 1.87
CA ASN A 8 -3.28 -0.08 0.88
C ASN A 8 -4.78 -0.16 1.21
N GLY A 9 -5.34 0.84 1.90
CA GLY A 9 -6.75 0.87 2.27
C GLY A 9 -7.06 0.34 3.67
N ALA A 10 -6.05 -0.12 4.41
CA ALA A 10 -6.21 -0.54 5.80
C ALA A 10 -6.55 0.63 6.73
N ILE A 11 -6.09 1.84 6.40
CA ILE A 11 -6.36 3.04 7.19
C ILE A 11 -7.03 4.09 6.31
N VAL A 12 -8.13 4.70 6.82
CA VAL A 12 -8.71 5.94 6.30
C VAL A 12 -8.64 6.98 7.41
N ALA A 13 -8.09 8.16 7.10
CA ALA A 13 -7.87 9.20 8.10
C ALA A 13 -8.25 10.60 7.58
N GLU A 14 -8.63 11.48 8.50
CA GLU A 14 -8.66 12.92 8.28
C GLU A 14 -7.24 13.48 8.32
N VAL A 15 -6.83 14.21 7.27
CA VAL A 15 -5.49 14.78 7.21
C VAL A 15 -5.30 15.89 8.26
N ALA A 16 -6.31 16.75 8.42
CA ALA A 16 -6.30 17.78 9.46
C ALA A 16 -6.59 17.11 10.83
N GLY A 17 -5.59 17.12 11.72
CA GLY A 17 -5.69 16.52 13.05
C GLY A 17 -5.34 15.03 13.14
N GLY A 18 -5.04 14.35 12.02
CA GLY A 18 -4.56 12.97 12.02
C GLY A 18 -5.54 11.93 12.55
N ARG A 19 -6.85 12.22 12.57
CA ARG A 19 -7.85 11.32 13.14
C ARG A 19 -8.10 10.12 12.23
N THR A 20 -7.82 8.91 12.73
CA THR A 20 -8.21 7.67 12.07
C THR A 20 -9.73 7.51 12.09
N LEU A 21 -10.32 7.29 10.93
CA LEU A 21 -11.76 7.08 10.73
C LEU A 21 -12.09 5.59 10.56
N ARG A 22 -11.19 4.86 9.92
CA ARG A 22 -11.27 3.41 9.71
C ARG A 22 -9.89 2.81 9.86
N GLU A 23 -9.83 1.65 10.51
CA GLU A 23 -8.64 0.81 10.57
C GLU A 23 -9.04 -0.65 10.38
N VAL A 24 -8.28 -1.36 9.56
CA VAL A 24 -8.35 -2.81 9.38
C VAL A 24 -6.98 -3.36 9.73
N SER A 25 -6.93 -4.38 10.55
CA SER A 25 -5.68 -4.96 11.07
C SER A 25 -5.59 -6.44 10.80
N ILE A 26 -4.35 -6.94 10.77
CA ILE A 26 -4.01 -8.35 10.77
C ILE A 26 -3.94 -8.81 12.22
N GLU A 27 -4.51 -9.96 12.54
CA GLU A 27 -4.41 -10.55 13.87
C GLU A 27 -2.95 -10.81 14.26
N LYS A 28 -2.54 -10.38 15.46
CA LYS A 28 -1.15 -10.46 15.90
C LYS A 28 -0.61 -11.90 15.97
N ASP A 29 -1.45 -12.86 16.34
CA ASP A 29 -1.06 -14.27 16.36
C ASP A 29 -0.71 -14.76 14.94
N LEU A 30 -1.44 -14.30 13.93
CA LEU A 30 -1.16 -14.61 12.53
C LEU A 30 0.15 -13.92 12.06
N VAL A 31 0.38 -12.67 12.44
CA VAL A 31 1.63 -11.96 12.16
C VAL A 31 2.82 -12.71 12.75
N LEU A 32 2.68 -13.21 13.99
CA LEU A 32 3.72 -13.97 14.66
C LEU A 32 3.97 -15.33 13.98
N ASP A 33 2.92 -16.03 13.57
CA ASP A 33 3.06 -17.30 12.84
C ASP A 33 3.79 -17.10 11.51
N LEU A 34 3.40 -16.10 10.74
CA LEU A 34 4.10 -15.74 9.49
C LEU A 34 5.58 -15.43 9.73
N TYR A 35 5.88 -14.57 10.71
CA TYR A 35 7.27 -14.24 11.05
C TYR A 35 8.10 -15.49 11.37
N ARG A 36 7.58 -16.40 12.20
CA ARG A 36 8.27 -17.64 12.59
C ARG A 36 8.58 -18.54 11.41
N ARG A 37 7.72 -18.56 10.39
CA ARG A 37 7.92 -19.37 9.17
C ARG A 37 8.97 -18.78 8.23
N VAL A 38 9.16 -17.45 8.25
CA VAL A 38 10.08 -16.76 7.33
C VAL A 38 11.33 -16.20 8.00
N ARG A 39 11.47 -16.33 9.32
CA ARG A 39 12.55 -15.69 10.08
C ARG A 39 13.97 -16.11 9.64
N ASP A 40 14.12 -17.28 9.04
CA ASP A 40 15.42 -17.78 8.58
C ASP A 40 15.73 -17.38 7.13
N LEU A 41 14.79 -16.69 6.44
CA LEU A 41 15.00 -16.13 5.11
C LEU A 41 15.75 -14.79 5.19
N PRO A 42 16.60 -14.47 4.20
CA PRO A 42 17.33 -13.20 4.11
C PRO A 42 16.42 -12.07 3.56
N ILE A 43 15.39 -11.74 4.30
CA ILE A 43 14.35 -10.75 3.96
C ILE A 43 14.17 -9.76 5.11
N THR A 44 13.64 -8.56 4.84
CA THR A 44 13.08 -7.74 5.93
C THR A 44 11.70 -8.28 6.31
N PHE A 45 11.23 -7.91 7.50
CA PHE A 45 9.86 -8.18 7.92
C PHE A 45 9.38 -7.00 8.77
N ASP A 46 8.85 -6.00 8.10
CA ASP A 46 8.47 -4.74 8.73
C ASP A 46 7.02 -4.76 9.19
N ILE A 47 6.74 -4.16 10.34
CA ILE A 47 5.41 -4.02 10.92
C ILE A 47 4.96 -2.56 10.77
N PHE A 48 3.79 -2.34 10.18
CA PHE A 48 3.11 -1.04 10.17
C PHE A 48 2.05 -1.00 11.27
N ALA A 49 2.35 -0.26 12.32
CA ALA A 49 1.47 -0.06 13.48
C ALA A 49 1.71 1.34 14.06
N ASP A 50 0.72 1.89 14.76
CA ASP A 50 0.82 3.17 15.47
C ASP A 50 1.36 4.33 14.59
N SER A 51 0.96 4.35 13.29
CA SER A 51 1.45 5.30 12.28
C SER A 51 2.98 5.23 12.05
N THR A 52 3.61 4.14 12.40
CA THR A 52 5.06 3.92 12.34
C THR A 52 5.38 2.61 11.62
N VAL A 53 6.51 2.57 10.93
CA VAL A 53 7.08 1.35 10.36
C VAL A 53 8.20 0.86 11.26
N TYR A 54 8.05 -0.33 11.83
CA TYR A 54 9.06 -0.94 12.69
C TYR A 54 9.84 -2.00 11.93
N THR A 55 11.17 -1.92 12.00
CA THR A 55 12.11 -2.84 11.34
C THR A 55 13.09 -3.39 12.37
N GLU A 56 13.33 -4.69 12.36
CA GLU A 56 14.33 -5.34 13.20
C GLU A 56 15.75 -4.91 12.80
N ARG A 57 16.58 -4.52 13.77
CA ARG A 57 17.95 -4.06 13.53
C ARG A 57 18.80 -5.07 12.74
N ALA A 58 18.67 -6.34 13.06
CA ALA A 58 19.42 -7.41 12.38
C ALA A 58 19.12 -7.51 10.88
N ARG A 59 17.96 -7.01 10.44
CA ARG A 59 17.48 -7.05 9.04
C ARG A 59 17.57 -5.71 8.33
N PHE A 60 17.83 -4.63 9.05
CA PHE A 60 17.81 -3.27 8.49
C PHE A 60 18.87 -3.07 7.41
N SER A 61 20.05 -3.69 7.56
CA SER A 61 21.13 -3.62 6.56
C SER A 61 20.80 -4.31 5.24
N LEU A 62 19.82 -5.21 5.20
CA LEU A 62 19.37 -5.84 3.96
C LEU A 62 18.85 -4.82 2.93
N ILE A 63 18.38 -3.65 3.39
CA ILE A 63 17.95 -2.56 2.52
C ILE A 63 19.09 -2.08 1.61
N ASP A 64 20.33 -2.12 2.07
CA ASP A 64 21.52 -1.72 1.30
C ASP A 64 21.75 -2.61 0.08
N GLU A 65 21.31 -3.87 0.18
CA GLU A 65 21.55 -4.91 -0.80
C GLU A 65 20.42 -5.04 -1.83
N LEU A 66 19.34 -4.25 -1.71
CA LEU A 66 18.20 -4.27 -2.63
C LEU A 66 18.57 -3.65 -3.98
N ASP A 67 17.96 -4.15 -5.05
CA ASP A 67 18.05 -3.56 -6.38
C ASP A 67 17.09 -2.36 -6.51
N LEU A 68 17.44 -1.28 -5.83
CA LEU A 68 16.71 -0.01 -5.81
C LEU A 68 17.70 1.14 -5.97
N SER A 69 17.23 2.29 -6.47
CA SER A 69 18.03 3.51 -6.50
C SER A 69 18.43 3.95 -5.08
N ASP A 70 19.56 4.63 -4.95
CA ASP A 70 20.01 5.15 -3.65
C ASP A 70 18.97 6.07 -3.02
N ALA A 71 18.33 6.94 -3.81
CA ALA A 71 17.26 7.81 -3.32
C ALA A 71 16.07 7.00 -2.76
N THR A 72 15.70 5.89 -3.40
CA THR A 72 14.64 5.00 -2.89
C THR A 72 15.07 4.29 -1.61
N LYS A 73 16.32 3.79 -1.55
CA LYS A 73 16.87 3.18 -0.33
C LYS A 73 16.88 4.15 0.83
N ASP A 74 17.30 5.39 0.59
CA ASP A 74 17.32 6.45 1.62
C ASP A 74 15.92 6.79 2.11
N PHE A 75 14.96 6.89 1.20
CA PHE A 75 13.55 7.06 1.57
C PHE A 75 13.06 5.87 2.41
N VAL A 76 13.29 4.63 1.96
CA VAL A 76 12.89 3.41 2.68
C VAL A 76 13.47 3.38 4.09
N ARG A 77 14.74 3.77 4.27
CA ARG A 77 15.37 3.86 5.60
C ARG A 77 14.76 4.96 6.46
N SER A 78 14.53 6.13 5.88
CA SER A 78 14.09 7.34 6.60
C SER A 78 12.72 7.20 7.28
N VAL A 79 11.86 6.35 6.75
CA VAL A 79 10.50 6.13 7.26
C VAL A 79 10.42 4.99 8.28
N ARG A 80 11.54 4.36 8.65
CA ARG A 80 11.58 3.21 9.54
C ARG A 80 12.11 3.56 10.92
N THR A 81 11.45 3.03 11.92
CA THR A 81 11.93 2.99 13.30
C THR A 81 12.56 1.62 13.54
N VAL A 82 13.88 1.63 13.74
CA VAL A 82 14.63 0.42 13.99
C VAL A 82 14.50 0.04 15.46
N TYR A 83 14.14 -1.20 15.75
CA TYR A 83 14.05 -1.73 17.11
C TYR A 83 15.12 -2.79 17.38
N ASP A 84 15.49 -2.91 18.64
CA ASP A 84 16.39 -3.95 19.19
C ASP A 84 15.57 -4.94 20.02
N GLY A 85 16.01 -6.19 20.07
CA GLY A 85 15.34 -7.25 20.82
C GLY A 85 14.56 -8.23 19.93
N SER A 86 13.65 -9.00 20.52
CA SER A 86 12.88 -10.00 19.79
C SER A 86 11.72 -9.39 19.03
N PHE A 87 11.35 -10.03 17.94
CA PHE A 87 10.14 -9.67 17.18
C PHE A 87 8.88 -9.80 18.06
N GLU A 88 8.81 -10.85 18.88
CA GLU A 88 7.72 -11.11 19.81
C GLU A 88 7.51 -9.95 20.79
N ASP A 89 8.59 -9.44 21.38
CA ASP A 89 8.50 -8.32 22.31
C ASP A 89 8.04 -7.04 21.60
N GLN A 90 8.51 -6.79 20.38
CA GLN A 90 8.10 -5.64 19.59
C GLN A 90 6.63 -5.75 19.19
N LEU A 91 6.19 -6.92 18.72
CA LEU A 91 4.80 -7.16 18.35
C LEU A 91 3.84 -7.00 19.54
N ALA A 92 4.28 -7.40 20.75
CA ALA A 92 3.50 -7.22 21.96
C ALA A 92 3.33 -5.74 22.36
N ARG A 93 4.32 -4.89 22.05
CA ARG A 93 4.33 -3.46 22.41
C ARG A 93 3.52 -2.57 21.48
N VAL A 94 3.47 -2.90 20.18
CA VAL A 94 2.74 -2.09 19.20
C VAL A 94 1.23 -2.29 19.32
N GLY A 95 0.46 -1.34 18.81
CA GLY A 95 -0.98 -1.44 18.64
C GLY A 95 -1.39 -2.41 17.53
N ASN A 96 -2.43 -2.07 16.80
CA ASN A 96 -2.90 -2.88 15.68
C ASN A 96 -1.90 -2.88 14.52
N VAL A 97 -1.67 -4.04 13.91
CA VAL A 97 -0.82 -4.18 12.73
C VAL A 97 -1.69 -4.05 11.48
N CYS A 98 -1.62 -2.91 10.81
CA CYS A 98 -2.43 -2.65 9.63
C CYS A 98 -1.82 -3.16 8.32
N ARG A 99 -0.51 -3.38 8.28
CA ARG A 99 0.21 -3.89 7.12
C ARG A 99 1.55 -4.50 7.54
N LEU A 100 2.00 -5.51 6.81
CA LEU A 100 3.39 -5.97 6.83
C LEU A 100 4.05 -5.54 5.52
N ASN A 101 5.37 -5.36 5.54
CA ASN A 101 6.15 -5.17 4.33
C ASN A 101 7.40 -6.03 4.41
N VAL A 102 7.65 -6.77 3.34
CA VAL A 102 8.79 -7.65 3.20
C VAL A 102 9.60 -7.20 2.00
N PHE A 103 10.87 -6.86 2.19
CA PHE A 103 11.81 -6.71 1.10
C PHE A 103 12.62 -7.99 0.91
N TYR A 104 12.83 -8.36 -0.32
CA TYR A 104 13.55 -9.56 -0.74
C TYR A 104 14.57 -9.22 -1.84
N ARG A 105 15.60 -10.08 -1.96
CA ARG A 105 16.61 -9.97 -3.03
C ARG A 105 16.45 -11.01 -4.11
N ARG A 106 15.98 -12.18 -3.75
CA ARG A 106 15.89 -13.34 -4.64
C ARG A 106 14.42 -13.67 -4.91
N PRO A 107 14.07 -14.01 -6.15
CA PRO A 107 12.70 -14.45 -6.48
C PRO A 107 12.22 -15.62 -5.62
N GLU A 108 13.13 -16.54 -5.24
CA GLU A 108 12.80 -17.71 -4.42
C GLU A 108 12.32 -17.31 -3.01
N ASP A 109 12.92 -16.26 -2.43
CA ASP A 109 12.50 -15.73 -1.12
C ASP A 109 11.10 -15.10 -1.22
N ARG A 110 10.83 -14.36 -2.32
CA ARG A 110 9.49 -13.85 -2.63
C ARG A 110 8.46 -14.97 -2.72
N ASP A 111 8.74 -15.98 -3.53
CA ASP A 111 7.81 -17.08 -3.80
C ASP A 111 7.50 -17.86 -2.51
N ALA A 112 8.51 -18.08 -1.65
CA ALA A 112 8.32 -18.71 -0.34
C ALA A 112 7.36 -17.89 0.55
N VAL A 113 7.47 -16.56 0.57
CA VAL A 113 6.58 -15.69 1.34
C VAL A 113 5.17 -15.66 0.73
N CYS A 114 5.05 -15.51 -0.60
CA CYS A 114 3.76 -15.46 -1.28
C CYS A 114 2.94 -16.75 -1.06
N VAL A 115 3.55 -17.91 -1.18
CA VAL A 115 2.88 -19.21 -0.92
C VAL A 115 2.30 -19.27 0.49
N LEU A 116 3.05 -18.78 1.50
CA LEU A 116 2.55 -18.76 2.89
C LEU A 116 1.36 -17.82 3.08
N ILE A 117 1.34 -16.70 2.34
CA ILE A 117 0.24 -15.72 2.43
C ILE A 117 -0.98 -16.24 1.69
N ASP A 118 -0.80 -16.85 0.51
CA ASP A 118 -1.88 -17.40 -0.31
C ASP A 118 -2.63 -18.56 0.38
N ASP A 119 -1.94 -19.28 1.27
CA ASP A 119 -2.56 -20.31 2.12
C ASP A 119 -3.48 -19.74 3.21
N VAL A 120 -3.51 -18.40 3.40
CA VAL A 120 -4.31 -17.74 4.44
C VAL A 120 -5.40 -16.87 3.80
N PRO A 121 -6.67 -17.33 3.75
CA PRO A 121 -7.75 -16.61 3.05
C PRO A 121 -8.06 -15.21 3.57
N THR A 122 -7.67 -14.91 4.82
CA THR A 122 -7.86 -13.59 5.44
C THR A 122 -6.73 -12.61 5.10
N LEU A 123 -5.72 -13.04 4.36
CA LEU A 123 -4.63 -12.19 3.91
C LEU A 123 -4.67 -11.98 2.39
N ARG A 124 -4.04 -10.91 1.98
CA ARG A 124 -3.69 -10.65 0.58
C ARG A 124 -2.30 -10.01 0.51
N HIS A 125 -1.65 -10.17 -0.61
CA HIS A 125 -0.41 -9.45 -0.88
C HIS A 125 -0.52 -8.62 -2.17
N THR A 126 0.31 -7.60 -2.27
CA THR A 126 0.52 -6.76 -3.44
C THR A 126 1.96 -6.24 -3.42
N SER A 127 2.34 -5.44 -4.40
CA SER A 127 3.64 -4.82 -4.47
C SER A 127 3.50 -3.35 -4.85
N SER A 128 4.37 -2.49 -4.34
CA SER A 128 4.53 -1.09 -4.72
C SER A 128 5.93 -0.75 -5.22
N LEU A 129 6.88 -1.68 -5.06
CA LEU A 129 8.27 -1.58 -5.53
C LEU A 129 8.68 -2.92 -6.16
N PRO A 130 9.70 -2.96 -7.03
CA PRO A 130 10.11 -4.19 -7.72
C PRO A 130 10.49 -5.35 -6.79
N CYS A 131 10.93 -5.07 -5.57
CA CYS A 131 11.48 -6.06 -4.65
C CYS A 131 10.77 -6.08 -3.29
N ASN A 132 9.48 -5.71 -3.23
CA ASN A 132 8.72 -5.78 -1.98
C ASN A 132 7.44 -6.59 -2.11
N ILE A 133 6.97 -7.07 -0.98
CA ILE A 133 5.64 -7.67 -0.77
C ILE A 133 4.98 -6.86 0.35
N GLU A 134 3.79 -6.36 0.10
CA GLU A 134 2.96 -5.68 1.08
C GLU A 134 1.79 -6.59 1.42
N VAL A 135 1.64 -6.94 2.69
CA VAL A 135 0.60 -7.85 3.18
C VAL A 135 -0.40 -7.08 4.01
N THR A 136 -1.67 -7.25 3.70
CA THR A 136 -2.79 -6.68 4.45
C THR A 136 -3.84 -7.74 4.72
N ASP A 137 -4.79 -7.45 5.60
CA ASP A 137 -6.04 -8.19 5.63
C ASP A 137 -6.70 -8.17 4.25
N SER A 138 -7.34 -9.26 3.84
CA SER A 138 -7.93 -9.40 2.51
C SER A 138 -9.03 -8.38 2.21
N SER A 139 -9.69 -7.85 3.23
CA SER A 139 -10.67 -6.75 3.13
C SER A 139 -10.05 -5.36 3.01
N ALA A 140 -8.71 -5.24 3.22
CA ALA A 140 -7.98 -3.99 3.14
C ALA A 140 -7.25 -3.87 1.80
N HIS A 141 -7.83 -3.13 0.87
CA HIS A 141 -7.23 -2.75 -0.41
C HIS A 141 -7.70 -1.36 -0.83
N LYS A 142 -6.98 -0.70 -1.74
CA LYS A 142 -7.26 0.71 -2.10
C LYS A 142 -8.70 0.93 -2.55
N GLY A 143 -9.29 0.00 -3.30
CA GLY A 143 -10.69 0.06 -3.71
C GLY A 143 -11.68 -0.06 -2.54
N ALA A 144 -11.39 -0.89 -1.53
CA ALA A 144 -12.21 -0.96 -0.31
C ALA A 144 -12.11 0.35 0.48
N GLY A 145 -10.91 0.95 0.55
CA GLY A 145 -10.72 2.26 1.17
C GLY A 145 -11.49 3.36 0.46
N LEU A 146 -11.48 3.38 -0.90
CA LEU A 146 -12.26 4.31 -1.71
C LEU A 146 -13.76 4.14 -1.44
N ARG A 147 -14.31 2.93 -1.55
CA ARG A 147 -15.74 2.67 -1.30
C ARG A 147 -16.16 3.11 0.09
N TRP A 148 -15.38 2.75 1.11
CA TRP A 148 -15.67 3.16 2.48
C TRP A 148 -15.68 4.69 2.64
N LEU A 149 -14.70 5.38 2.03
CA LEU A 149 -14.66 6.85 2.09
C LEU A 149 -15.84 7.48 1.34
N CYS A 150 -16.25 6.93 0.21
CA CYS A 150 -17.43 7.36 -0.53
C CYS A 150 -18.69 7.21 0.33
N ASP A 151 -18.89 6.07 0.98
CA ASP A 151 -20.01 5.83 1.89
C ASP A 151 -20.00 6.83 3.05
N TYR A 152 -18.84 7.07 3.65
CA TYR A 152 -18.67 8.03 4.75
C TYR A 152 -19.04 9.46 4.32
N LEU A 153 -18.77 9.83 3.08
CA LEU A 153 -19.04 11.17 2.53
C LEU A 153 -20.43 11.30 1.88
N GLY A 154 -21.17 10.22 1.73
CA GLY A 154 -22.44 10.18 1.00
C GLY A 154 -22.27 10.44 -0.50
N VAL A 155 -21.14 10.03 -1.09
CA VAL A 155 -20.81 10.15 -2.52
C VAL A 155 -20.83 8.78 -3.15
N SER A 156 -21.35 8.68 -4.39
CA SER A 156 -21.26 7.42 -5.14
C SER A 156 -19.84 7.19 -5.63
N PRO A 157 -19.27 5.98 -5.53
CA PRO A 157 -18.03 5.65 -6.22
C PRO A 157 -18.09 5.90 -7.74
N ALA A 158 -19.28 5.79 -8.34
CA ALA A 158 -19.51 6.10 -9.76
C ALA A 158 -19.26 7.59 -10.12
N ASP A 159 -19.25 8.48 -9.12
CA ASP A 159 -18.96 9.92 -9.31
C ASP A 159 -17.47 10.24 -9.01
N CYS A 160 -16.63 9.23 -8.83
CA CYS A 160 -15.22 9.39 -8.52
C CYS A 160 -14.35 9.12 -9.73
N ILE A 161 -13.27 9.89 -9.86
CA ILE A 161 -12.16 9.61 -10.77
C ILE A 161 -10.98 9.12 -9.93
N ALA A 162 -10.41 7.98 -10.29
CA ALA A 162 -9.23 7.42 -9.63
C ALA A 162 -8.05 7.36 -10.60
N PHE A 163 -6.85 7.66 -10.11
CA PHE A 163 -5.60 7.57 -10.87
C PHE A 163 -4.65 6.58 -10.20
N GLY A 164 -3.98 5.75 -11.02
CA GLY A 164 -3.05 4.76 -10.51
C GLY A 164 -2.02 4.30 -11.51
N ASP A 165 -0.91 3.73 -11.01
CA ASP A 165 0.17 3.20 -11.85
C ASP A 165 0.70 1.84 -11.37
N GLY A 166 0.47 1.48 -10.10
CA GLY A 166 0.95 0.25 -9.49
C GLY A 166 -0.11 -0.85 -9.39
N ASP A 167 0.31 -2.09 -9.22
CA ASP A 167 -0.59 -3.24 -9.04
C ASP A 167 -1.58 -3.04 -7.87
N ASN A 168 -1.15 -2.36 -6.80
CA ASN A 168 -1.99 -2.03 -5.66
C ASN A 168 -3.11 -1.01 -5.96
N ASP A 169 -3.08 -0.34 -7.12
CA ASP A 169 -4.10 0.62 -7.55
C ASP A 169 -5.28 -0.03 -8.29
N ARG A 170 -5.10 -1.22 -8.85
CA ARG A 170 -6.11 -1.90 -9.67
C ARG A 170 -7.50 -1.87 -9.07
N THR A 171 -7.61 -2.31 -7.82
CA THR A 171 -8.91 -2.36 -7.13
C THR A 171 -9.54 -0.98 -6.90
N MET A 172 -8.73 0.07 -6.90
CA MET A 172 -9.21 1.45 -6.79
C MET A 172 -9.74 1.95 -8.15
N LEU A 173 -9.03 1.66 -9.23
CA LEU A 173 -9.51 1.98 -10.59
C LEU A 173 -10.82 1.25 -10.89
N GLU A 174 -10.90 -0.04 -10.60
CA GLU A 174 -12.14 -0.84 -10.75
C GLU A 174 -13.30 -0.35 -9.88
N ALA A 175 -13.02 0.33 -8.77
CA ALA A 175 -14.03 0.80 -7.83
C ALA A 175 -14.60 2.17 -8.20
N ALA A 176 -13.84 2.99 -8.90
CA ALA A 176 -14.23 4.34 -9.32
C ALA A 176 -15.17 4.27 -10.53
N GLY A 177 -15.92 5.34 -10.77
CA GLY A 177 -16.72 5.50 -11.99
C GLY A 177 -15.88 5.84 -13.21
N ASP A 178 -14.62 6.28 -12.98
CA ASP A 178 -13.65 6.59 -14.02
C ASP A 178 -12.25 6.22 -13.50
N GLY A 179 -11.80 5.03 -13.84
CA GLY A 179 -10.50 4.50 -13.49
C GLY A 179 -9.44 4.86 -14.54
N VAL A 180 -8.46 5.70 -14.19
CA VAL A 180 -7.47 6.25 -15.12
C VAL A 180 -6.08 5.73 -14.79
N ALA A 181 -5.47 4.96 -15.69
CA ALA A 181 -4.09 4.55 -15.56
C ALA A 181 -3.14 5.65 -16.03
N MET A 182 -1.99 5.79 -15.35
CA MET A 182 -0.88 6.60 -15.84
C MET A 182 -0.19 5.87 -17.00
N ALA A 183 0.39 6.60 -17.97
CA ALA A 183 1.11 5.98 -19.10
C ALA A 183 2.31 5.12 -18.65
N ASN A 184 2.88 5.40 -17.49
CA ASN A 184 3.95 4.60 -16.88
C ASN A 184 3.42 3.44 -16.00
N ALA A 185 2.12 3.13 -16.05
CA ALA A 185 1.52 2.09 -15.23
C ALA A 185 1.99 0.68 -15.63
N CYS A 186 1.99 -0.24 -14.66
CA CYS A 186 2.25 -1.65 -14.94
C CYS A 186 1.12 -2.26 -15.79
N ALA A 187 1.44 -3.35 -16.52
CA ALA A 187 0.50 -3.98 -17.45
C ALA A 187 -0.84 -4.34 -16.78
N ALA A 188 -0.79 -4.90 -15.57
CA ALA A 188 -1.99 -5.31 -14.84
C ALA A 188 -2.90 -4.12 -14.47
N THR A 189 -2.35 -2.93 -14.26
CA THR A 189 -3.11 -1.70 -13.98
C THR A 189 -3.71 -1.12 -15.27
N LEU A 190 -2.97 -1.18 -16.39
CA LEU A 190 -3.48 -0.79 -17.70
C LEU A 190 -4.67 -1.64 -18.16
N GLU A 191 -4.69 -2.93 -17.81
CA GLU A 191 -5.76 -3.87 -18.20
C GLU A 191 -7.12 -3.55 -17.56
N VAL A 192 -7.15 -2.91 -16.39
CA VAL A 192 -8.39 -2.63 -15.63
C VAL A 192 -8.85 -1.18 -15.75
N ALA A 193 -8.05 -0.31 -16.37
CA ALA A 193 -8.36 1.11 -16.48
C ALA A 193 -9.39 1.39 -17.58
N ASP A 194 -10.31 2.31 -17.34
CA ASP A 194 -11.24 2.82 -18.35
C ASP A 194 -10.51 3.73 -19.34
N HIS A 195 -9.53 4.49 -18.84
CA HIS A 195 -8.74 5.43 -19.63
C HIS A 195 -7.25 5.39 -19.26
N VAL A 196 -6.43 5.90 -20.16
CA VAL A 196 -4.99 6.12 -19.94
C VAL A 196 -4.68 7.59 -20.14
N THR A 197 -3.95 8.18 -19.19
CA THR A 197 -3.45 9.56 -19.30
C THR A 197 -1.93 9.58 -19.51
N ALA A 198 -1.30 10.76 -19.62
CA ALA A 198 0.14 10.90 -19.70
C ALA A 198 0.84 10.36 -18.44
N SER A 199 2.17 10.23 -18.49
CA SER A 199 2.96 9.76 -17.36
C SER A 199 2.96 10.73 -16.17
N CYS A 200 3.44 10.26 -15.01
CA CYS A 200 3.62 11.13 -13.84
C CYS A 200 4.60 12.27 -14.12
N ASP A 201 5.65 12.04 -14.94
CA ASP A 201 6.64 13.05 -15.33
C ASP A 201 6.06 14.13 -16.26
N GLU A 202 4.97 13.81 -16.96
CA GLU A 202 4.26 14.69 -17.88
C GLU A 202 3.02 15.33 -17.25
N SER A 203 2.85 15.22 -15.94
CA SER A 203 1.68 15.76 -15.21
C SER A 203 0.34 15.16 -15.66
N GLY A 204 0.28 13.86 -15.95
CA GLY A 204 -0.88 13.18 -16.53
C GLY A 204 -2.19 13.42 -15.79
N VAL A 205 -2.19 13.43 -14.46
CA VAL A 205 -3.38 13.75 -13.64
C VAL A 205 -3.91 15.15 -13.98
N GLY A 206 -3.02 16.15 -14.04
CA GLY A 206 -3.39 17.53 -14.36
C GLY A 206 -3.95 17.67 -15.76
N LEU A 207 -3.34 17.01 -16.75
CA LEU A 207 -3.79 17.01 -18.15
C LEU A 207 -5.18 16.37 -18.28
N TYR A 208 -5.45 15.28 -17.57
CA TYR A 208 -6.74 14.62 -17.60
C TYR A 208 -7.86 15.47 -16.97
N LEU A 209 -7.58 16.11 -15.83
CA LEU A 209 -8.57 16.87 -15.08
C LEU A 209 -8.83 18.28 -15.67
N ALA A 210 -7.89 18.88 -16.38
CA ALA A 210 -8.01 20.25 -16.89
C ALA A 210 -9.28 20.51 -17.74
N PRO A 211 -9.63 19.67 -18.74
CA PRO A 211 -10.85 19.85 -19.53
C PRO A 211 -12.12 19.69 -18.68
N ILE A 212 -12.13 18.79 -17.70
CA ILE A 212 -13.26 18.53 -16.80
C ILE A 212 -13.54 19.79 -15.97
N PHE A 213 -12.53 20.37 -15.34
CA PHE A 213 -12.69 21.62 -14.57
C PHE A 213 -13.07 22.82 -15.43
N SER A 214 -12.56 22.89 -16.66
CA SER A 214 -12.94 23.94 -17.59
C SER A 214 -14.43 23.86 -17.97
N ALA A 215 -14.94 22.66 -18.22
CA ALA A 215 -16.35 22.42 -18.51
C ALA A 215 -17.25 22.80 -17.31
N ILE A 216 -16.87 22.41 -16.09
CA ILE A 216 -17.60 22.77 -14.87
C ILE A 216 -17.61 24.29 -14.65
N ALA A 217 -16.49 24.98 -14.89
CA ALA A 217 -16.39 26.41 -14.73
C ALA A 217 -17.27 27.18 -15.75
N SER A 218 -17.41 26.62 -16.96
CA SER A 218 -18.23 27.21 -18.04
C SER A 218 -19.74 26.98 -17.86
N ALA A 219 -20.13 26.04 -17.01
CA ALA A 219 -21.53 25.68 -16.72
C ALA A 219 -22.13 26.48 -15.54
N ARG A 220 -21.33 27.30 -14.88
CA ARG A 220 -21.75 28.20 -13.77
C ARG A 220 -21.91 29.63 -14.24
#